data_07b2fc864ba2c40770e66f67e24b4827
#
_entry.id   07b2fc864ba2c40770e66f67e24b4827
#
_cell.length_a   1.000
_cell.length_b   1.000
_cell.length_c   1.000
_cell.angle_alpha   90.00
_cell.angle_beta   90.00
_cell.angle_gamma   90.00
#
_symmetry.space_group_name_H-M   'P 1'
#
loop_
_entity.id
_entity.type
_entity.pdbx_description
1 polymer ?
#
loop_
_entity_poly.entity_id
_entity_poly.type
_entity_poly.pdbx_seq_one_letter_code
_entity_poly.pdbx_strand_id
1 'polypeptide(L)'
;MKRYRYGLFFLTVILGAFALYRCFAERRPDHKEPESVRIGITLYRDADTFINSICRILETEAKKYEKTEGIRMILDVMDAKEDQNTQNSQVDRFLALGCDVICVNMVDRSAASVIIDKAMDREVPGIFFNREPVSEDLNRWEKLFYVGANPKE
;
A
#
# COMPACT_ATOMS: atom_id res chain seq x y z
N MET A 1 53.18 38.01 -8.46
CA MET A 1 52.01 38.51 -7.65
C MET A 1 50.66 38.44 -8.35
N LYS A 2 50.55 38.28 -9.68
CA LYS A 2 49.23 38.22 -10.36
C LYS A 2 48.48 36.86 -10.19
N ARG A 3 49.17 35.72 -10.01
CA ARG A 3 48.56 34.40 -9.93
C ARG A 3 47.72 34.15 -8.68
N TYR A 4 48.03 34.78 -7.55
CA TYR A 4 47.26 34.65 -6.30
C TYR A 4 45.93 35.42 -6.31
N ARG A 5 45.82 36.48 -7.11
CA ARG A 5 44.59 37.27 -7.23
C ARG A 5 43.44 36.51 -7.91
N TYR A 6 43.77 35.67 -8.88
CA TYR A 6 42.77 34.84 -9.55
C TYR A 6 42.29 33.68 -8.67
N GLY A 7 43.18 33.06 -7.87
CA GLY A 7 42.79 32.01 -6.92
C GLY A 7 41.82 32.51 -5.83
N LEU A 8 42.08 33.72 -5.31
CA LEU A 8 41.21 34.33 -4.30
C LEU A 8 39.82 34.67 -4.87
N PHE A 9 39.80 35.20 -6.12
CA PHE A 9 38.54 35.50 -6.83
C PHE A 9 37.71 34.24 -7.11
N PHE A 10 38.35 33.16 -7.56
CA PHE A 10 37.68 31.87 -7.76
C PHE A 10 37.10 31.29 -6.45
N LEU A 11 37.84 31.38 -5.35
CA LEU A 11 37.39 30.90 -4.05
C LEU A 11 36.14 31.66 -3.56
N THR A 12 36.11 32.99 -3.73
CA THR A 12 34.96 33.81 -3.34
C THR A 12 33.71 33.53 -4.19
N VAL A 13 33.88 33.27 -5.48
CA VAL A 13 32.77 32.88 -6.39
C VAL A 13 32.19 31.50 -5.99
N ILE A 14 33.06 30.53 -5.67
CA ILE A 14 32.61 29.20 -5.22
C ILE A 14 31.87 29.27 -3.89
N LEU A 15 32.39 30.04 -2.92
CA LEU A 15 31.72 30.23 -1.62
C LEU A 15 30.40 30.98 -1.76
N GLY A 16 30.31 31.97 -2.64
CA GLY A 16 29.07 32.68 -2.95
C GLY A 16 28.03 31.77 -3.61
N ALA A 17 28.44 30.95 -4.58
CA ALA A 17 27.56 29.96 -5.23
C ALA A 17 27.07 28.88 -4.24
N PHE A 18 27.94 28.42 -3.33
CA PHE A 18 27.57 27.48 -2.29
C PHE A 18 26.59 28.06 -1.27
N ALA A 19 26.79 29.33 -0.87
CA ALA A 19 25.88 30.04 0.03
C ALA A 19 24.48 30.25 -0.62
N LEU A 20 24.45 30.62 -1.91
CA LEU A 20 23.21 30.71 -2.68
C LEU A 20 22.51 29.37 -2.83
N TYR A 21 23.27 28.31 -3.10
CA TYR A 21 22.72 26.96 -3.18
C TYR A 21 22.08 26.50 -1.85
N ARG A 22 22.76 26.75 -0.72
CA ARG A 22 22.23 26.50 0.63
C ARG A 22 20.94 27.28 0.88
N CYS A 23 20.93 28.58 0.58
CA CYS A 23 19.77 29.44 0.74
C CYS A 23 18.57 29.00 -0.13
N PHE A 24 18.82 28.50 -1.33
CA PHE A 24 17.78 27.89 -2.22
C PHE A 24 17.33 26.50 -1.74
N ALA A 25 18.25 25.68 -1.21
CA ALA A 25 17.93 24.36 -0.67
C ALA A 25 17.07 24.46 0.61
N GLU A 26 17.34 25.44 1.47
CA GLU A 26 16.54 25.71 2.69
C GLU A 26 15.17 26.34 2.39
N ARG A 27 14.96 26.91 1.20
CA ARG A 27 13.66 27.46 0.77
C ARG A 27 12.75 26.49 0.04
N ARG A 28 13.15 25.22 -0.12
CA ARG A 28 12.17 24.22 -0.56
C ARG A 28 11.14 24.11 0.56
N PRO A 29 9.85 24.45 0.31
CA PRO A 29 8.83 24.15 1.28
C PRO A 29 8.96 22.66 1.57
N ASP A 30 9.00 22.32 2.85
CA ASP A 30 8.92 20.94 3.32
C ASP A 30 7.50 20.43 2.95
N HIS A 31 7.33 20.08 1.68
CA HIS A 31 6.20 19.29 1.24
C HIS A 31 6.46 17.90 1.81
N LYS A 32 6.14 17.74 3.10
CA LYS A 32 5.82 16.43 3.62
C LYS A 32 4.73 15.90 2.71
N GLU A 33 5.09 14.97 1.83
CA GLU A 33 4.06 14.22 1.11
C GLU A 33 3.09 13.71 2.17
N PRO A 34 1.78 13.84 1.97
CA PRO A 34 0.81 13.34 2.94
C PRO A 34 1.13 11.87 3.19
N GLU A 35 1.14 11.48 4.45
CA GLU A 35 1.27 10.08 4.82
C GLU A 35 0.27 9.27 3.98
N SER A 36 0.74 8.21 3.33
CA SER A 36 -0.10 7.42 2.44
C SER A 36 -0.15 5.97 2.91
N VAL A 37 -1.34 5.39 2.85
CA VAL A 37 -1.58 3.97 3.10
C VAL A 37 -2.03 3.32 1.79
N ARG A 38 -1.31 2.29 1.36
CA ARG A 38 -1.61 1.52 0.15
C ARG A 38 -2.24 0.19 0.52
N ILE A 39 -3.41 -0.09 -0.03
CA ILE A 39 -4.21 -1.28 0.24
C ILE A 39 -4.36 -2.07 -1.05
N GLY A 40 -3.85 -3.30 -1.10
CA GLY A 40 -4.06 -4.24 -2.19
C GLY A 40 -5.35 -5.02 -1.97
N ILE A 41 -6.27 -5.03 -2.91
CA ILE A 41 -7.56 -5.71 -2.82
C ILE A 41 -7.68 -6.69 -3.98
N THR A 42 -7.77 -7.99 -3.68
CA THR A 42 -8.02 -9.03 -4.69
C THR A 42 -9.42 -9.62 -4.51
N LEU A 43 -10.17 -9.62 -5.61
CA LEU A 43 -11.55 -10.13 -5.68
C LEU A 43 -11.56 -11.50 -6.35
N TYR A 44 -12.41 -12.41 -5.88
CA TYR A 44 -12.59 -13.70 -6.56
C TYR A 44 -13.17 -13.49 -7.97
N ARG A 45 -14.07 -12.50 -8.12
CA ARG A 45 -14.69 -12.10 -9.37
C ARG A 45 -15.29 -10.68 -9.24
N ASP A 46 -15.01 -9.81 -10.20
CA ASP A 46 -15.54 -8.44 -10.23
C ASP A 46 -17.01 -8.35 -10.72
N ALA A 47 -17.47 -9.35 -11.48
CA ALA A 47 -18.86 -9.40 -11.97
C ALA A 47 -19.91 -9.67 -10.87
N ASP A 48 -19.49 -9.94 -9.62
CA ASP A 48 -20.37 -10.09 -8.48
C ASP A 48 -20.89 -8.75 -7.98
N THR A 49 -22.21 -8.52 -8.06
CA THR A 49 -22.84 -7.25 -7.69
C THR A 49 -22.71 -6.92 -6.20
N PHE A 50 -22.67 -7.92 -5.32
CA PHE A 50 -22.46 -7.74 -3.90
C PHE A 50 -21.02 -7.29 -3.61
N ILE A 51 -20.05 -7.97 -4.21
CA ILE A 51 -18.62 -7.60 -4.08
C ILE A 51 -18.36 -6.21 -4.63
N ASN A 52 -18.92 -5.86 -5.79
CA ASN A 52 -18.85 -4.52 -6.35
C ASN A 52 -19.43 -3.46 -5.41
N SER A 53 -20.51 -3.76 -4.72
CA SER A 53 -21.09 -2.85 -3.72
C SER A 53 -20.14 -2.61 -2.56
N ILE A 54 -19.45 -3.66 -2.08
CA ILE A 54 -18.42 -3.54 -1.03
C ILE A 54 -17.27 -2.65 -1.51
N CYS A 55 -16.75 -2.87 -2.73
CA CYS A 55 -15.65 -2.07 -3.28
C CYS A 55 -16.04 -0.58 -3.37
N ARG A 56 -17.25 -0.24 -3.83
CA ARG A 56 -17.73 1.14 -3.89
C ARG A 56 -17.85 1.79 -2.51
N ILE A 57 -18.27 1.02 -1.50
CA ILE A 57 -18.31 1.50 -0.11
C ILE A 57 -16.88 1.76 0.39
N LEU A 58 -15.95 0.84 0.16
CA LEU A 58 -14.54 1.01 0.53
C LEU A 58 -13.93 2.26 -0.10
N GLU A 59 -14.15 2.49 -1.40
CA GLU A 59 -13.70 3.71 -2.09
C GLU A 59 -14.30 4.99 -1.47
N THR A 60 -15.57 4.93 -1.10
CA THR A 60 -16.28 6.08 -0.50
C THR A 60 -15.73 6.38 0.89
N GLU A 61 -15.56 5.36 1.72
CA GLU A 61 -15.02 5.52 3.08
C GLU A 61 -13.54 5.92 3.05
N ALA A 62 -12.74 5.38 2.11
CA ALA A 62 -11.35 5.81 1.91
C ALA A 62 -11.27 7.32 1.63
N LYS A 63 -12.07 7.84 0.69
CA LYS A 63 -12.12 9.28 0.38
C LYS A 63 -12.58 10.14 1.57
N LYS A 64 -13.48 9.61 2.39
CA LYS A 64 -13.91 10.29 3.60
C LYS A 64 -12.79 10.32 4.64
N TYR A 65 -12.11 9.20 4.83
CA TYR A 65 -10.96 9.08 5.74
C TYR A 65 -9.81 10.01 5.33
N GLU A 66 -9.51 10.10 4.02
CA GLU A 66 -8.54 11.08 3.50
C GLU A 66 -8.86 12.52 3.92
N LYS A 67 -10.15 12.89 3.87
CA LYS A 67 -10.60 14.25 4.22
C LYS A 67 -10.53 14.54 5.71
N THR A 68 -10.76 13.53 6.56
CA THR A 68 -10.79 13.70 8.02
C THR A 68 -9.41 13.59 8.63
N GLU A 69 -8.60 12.64 8.20
CA GLU A 69 -7.29 12.34 8.80
C GLU A 69 -6.10 12.94 8.03
N GLY A 70 -6.32 13.39 6.78
CA GLY A 70 -5.25 13.92 5.95
C GLY A 70 -4.26 12.87 5.43
N ILE A 71 -4.60 11.58 5.58
CA ILE A 71 -3.80 10.44 5.12
C ILE A 71 -4.30 10.01 3.75
N ARG A 72 -3.43 9.95 2.75
CA ARG A 72 -3.80 9.52 1.41
C ARG A 72 -4.04 8.01 1.35
N MET A 73 -5.22 7.59 0.86
CA MET A 73 -5.58 6.19 0.72
C MET A 73 -5.42 5.74 -0.75
N ILE A 74 -4.55 4.77 -1.01
CA ILE A 74 -4.32 4.21 -2.35
C ILE A 74 -4.91 2.80 -2.37
N LEU A 75 -5.95 2.59 -3.18
CA LEU A 75 -6.62 1.30 -3.33
C LEU A 75 -6.23 0.68 -4.67
N ASP A 76 -5.50 -0.44 -4.64
CA ASP A 76 -5.17 -1.25 -5.81
C ASP A 76 -6.12 -2.45 -5.88
N VAL A 77 -7.16 -2.38 -6.71
CA VAL A 77 -8.18 -3.43 -6.83
C VAL A 77 -7.91 -4.29 -8.06
N MET A 78 -7.92 -5.63 -7.88
CA MET A 78 -7.69 -6.60 -8.95
C MET A 78 -8.72 -7.72 -8.92
N ASP A 79 -9.18 -8.14 -10.11
CA ASP A 79 -10.07 -9.28 -10.31
C ASP A 79 -9.26 -10.55 -10.59
N ALA A 80 -9.44 -11.59 -9.77
CA ALA A 80 -8.79 -12.90 -9.94
C ALA A 80 -9.50 -13.77 -11.00
N LYS A 81 -10.66 -13.38 -11.50
CA LYS A 81 -11.41 -14.10 -12.55
C LYS A 81 -11.66 -15.56 -12.20
N GLU A 82 -11.97 -15.83 -10.93
CA GLU A 82 -12.21 -17.19 -10.40
C GLU A 82 -11.00 -18.13 -10.51
N ASP A 83 -9.78 -17.60 -10.75
CA ASP A 83 -8.55 -18.37 -10.82
C ASP A 83 -7.63 -18.11 -9.62
N GLN A 84 -7.36 -19.16 -8.84
CA GLN A 84 -6.54 -19.07 -7.63
C GLN A 84 -5.07 -18.72 -7.92
N ASN A 85 -4.51 -19.18 -9.05
CA ASN A 85 -3.13 -18.86 -9.41
C ASN A 85 -3.01 -17.37 -9.78
N THR A 86 -4.00 -16.84 -10.48
CA THR A 86 -4.13 -15.41 -10.75
C THR A 86 -4.20 -14.62 -9.44
N GLN A 87 -5.02 -15.07 -8.47
CA GLN A 87 -5.11 -14.44 -7.15
C GLN A 87 -3.78 -14.45 -6.42
N ASN A 88 -3.07 -15.58 -6.40
CA ASN A 88 -1.75 -15.70 -5.78
C ASN A 88 -0.72 -14.74 -6.41
N SER A 89 -0.78 -14.58 -7.74
CA SER A 89 0.11 -13.65 -8.48
C SER A 89 -0.23 -12.17 -8.20
N GLN A 90 -1.51 -11.85 -7.97
CA GLN A 90 -1.94 -10.51 -7.56
C GLN A 90 -1.41 -10.15 -6.17
N VAL A 91 -1.42 -11.10 -5.24
CA VAL A 91 -0.82 -10.91 -3.90
C VAL A 91 0.69 -10.65 -4.02
N ASP A 92 1.42 -11.41 -4.85
CA ASP A 92 2.84 -11.15 -5.10
C ASP A 92 3.06 -9.73 -5.62
N ARG A 93 2.19 -9.25 -6.51
CA ARG A 93 2.26 -7.90 -7.04
C ARG A 93 1.99 -6.84 -5.97
N PHE A 94 1.00 -7.02 -5.10
CA PHE A 94 0.72 -6.09 -4.00
C PHE A 94 1.90 -5.98 -3.04
N LEU A 95 2.51 -7.11 -2.69
CA LEU A 95 3.70 -7.15 -1.85
C LEU A 95 4.89 -6.45 -2.51
N ALA A 96 5.06 -6.62 -3.83
CA ALA A 96 6.11 -5.93 -4.60
C ALA A 96 5.86 -4.42 -4.73
N LEU A 97 4.60 -3.97 -4.76
CA LEU A 97 4.20 -2.56 -4.78
C LEU A 97 4.33 -1.89 -3.40
N GLY A 98 4.64 -2.65 -2.35
CA GLY A 98 4.73 -2.16 -0.99
C GLY A 98 3.37 -1.79 -0.40
N CYS A 99 2.34 -2.62 -0.63
CA CYS A 99 1.06 -2.46 0.06
C CYS A 99 1.24 -2.66 1.56
N ASP A 100 0.64 -1.77 2.35
CA ASP A 100 0.65 -1.81 3.81
C ASP A 100 -0.34 -2.85 4.37
N VAL A 101 -1.37 -3.19 3.59
CA VAL A 101 -2.40 -4.18 3.92
C VAL A 101 -2.86 -4.89 2.65
N ILE A 102 -3.18 -6.18 2.76
CA ILE A 102 -3.79 -6.96 1.69
C ILE A 102 -5.19 -7.39 2.10
N CYS A 103 -6.19 -7.04 1.29
CA CYS A 103 -7.58 -7.47 1.44
C CYS A 103 -7.90 -8.56 0.42
N VAL A 104 -8.39 -9.70 0.87
CA VAL A 104 -8.58 -10.90 0.04
C VAL A 104 -10.01 -11.39 0.11
N ASN A 105 -10.70 -11.36 -1.03
CA ASN A 105 -11.94 -12.11 -1.23
C ASN A 105 -11.58 -13.42 -1.96
N MET A 106 -11.44 -14.51 -1.20
CA MET A 106 -10.85 -15.77 -1.66
C MET A 106 -11.56 -16.37 -2.87
N VAL A 107 -10.79 -16.86 -3.84
CA VAL A 107 -11.28 -17.76 -4.89
C VAL A 107 -11.55 -19.14 -4.29
N ASP A 108 -10.54 -19.73 -3.67
CA ASP A 108 -10.63 -21.01 -2.97
C ASP A 108 -10.28 -20.83 -1.48
N ARG A 109 -11.26 -21.04 -0.61
CA ARG A 109 -11.10 -20.88 0.85
C ARG A 109 -10.06 -21.83 1.44
N SER A 110 -9.85 -23.00 0.81
CA SER A 110 -8.87 -24.00 1.26
C SER A 110 -7.44 -23.69 0.83
N ALA A 111 -7.24 -22.73 -0.07
CA ALA A 111 -5.93 -22.33 -0.58
C ALA A 111 -5.35 -21.07 0.11
N ALA A 112 -5.92 -20.66 1.23
CA ALA A 112 -5.52 -19.43 1.92
C ALA A 112 -4.08 -19.48 2.46
N SER A 113 -3.60 -20.66 2.82
CA SER A 113 -2.24 -20.85 3.37
C SER A 113 -1.13 -20.23 2.50
N VAL A 114 -1.23 -20.34 1.18
CA VAL A 114 -0.25 -19.77 0.23
C VAL A 114 -0.20 -18.24 0.32
N ILE A 115 -1.36 -17.60 0.42
CA ILE A 115 -1.46 -16.13 0.55
C ILE A 115 -0.95 -15.69 1.92
N ILE A 116 -1.31 -16.44 2.96
CA ILE A 116 -0.90 -16.18 4.34
C ILE A 116 0.62 -16.27 4.48
N ASP A 117 1.25 -17.32 3.94
CA ASP A 117 2.71 -17.47 3.97
C ASP A 117 3.42 -16.25 3.34
N LYS A 118 2.95 -15.82 2.16
CA LYS A 118 3.50 -14.64 1.48
C LYS A 118 3.33 -13.34 2.30
N ALA A 119 2.18 -13.16 2.93
CA ALA A 119 1.88 -12.01 3.78
C ALA A 119 2.76 -12.00 5.03
N MET A 120 2.91 -13.15 5.70
CA MET A 120 3.78 -13.34 6.85
C MET A 120 5.25 -13.08 6.53
N ASP A 121 5.76 -13.60 5.41
CA ASP A 121 7.15 -13.42 4.97
C ASP A 121 7.52 -11.94 4.75
N ARG A 122 6.54 -11.09 4.46
CA ARG A 122 6.69 -9.65 4.25
C ARG A 122 6.17 -8.80 5.39
N GLU A 123 5.67 -9.44 6.46
CA GLU A 123 5.05 -8.80 7.62
C GLU A 123 3.87 -7.87 7.26
N VAL A 124 3.18 -8.12 6.14
CA VAL A 124 2.03 -7.35 5.66
C VAL A 124 0.74 -7.96 6.19
N PRO A 125 -0.07 -7.24 6.98
CA PRO A 125 -1.34 -7.73 7.50
C PRO A 125 -2.31 -8.18 6.40
N GLY A 126 -3.07 -9.25 6.67
CA GLY A 126 -4.08 -9.81 5.77
C GLY A 126 -5.49 -9.67 6.32
N ILE A 127 -6.40 -9.14 5.51
CA ILE A 127 -7.83 -9.05 5.83
C ILE A 127 -8.58 -9.91 4.81
N PHE A 128 -9.13 -11.01 5.27
CA PHE A 128 -10.04 -11.82 4.45
C PHE A 128 -11.46 -11.28 4.61
N PHE A 129 -12.21 -11.21 3.53
CA PHE A 129 -13.58 -10.71 3.61
C PHE A 129 -14.55 -11.53 2.79
N ASN A 130 -15.83 -11.59 3.24
CA ASN A 130 -16.95 -12.32 2.65
C ASN A 130 -16.76 -13.86 2.63
N ARG A 131 -15.64 -14.35 2.15
CA ARG A 131 -15.31 -15.77 2.07
C ARG A 131 -14.25 -16.10 3.12
N GLU A 132 -14.69 -16.67 4.24
CA GLU A 132 -13.83 -17.02 5.37
C GLU A 132 -12.88 -18.15 5.00
N PRO A 133 -11.56 -18.01 5.18
CA PRO A 133 -10.62 -19.14 5.15
C PRO A 133 -10.95 -20.18 6.20
N VAL A 134 -10.32 -21.35 6.13
CA VAL A 134 -10.43 -22.34 7.20
C VAL A 134 -9.82 -21.79 8.50
N SER A 135 -10.43 -22.15 9.64
CA SER A 135 -10.07 -21.56 10.94
C SER A 135 -8.61 -21.79 11.31
N GLU A 136 -8.05 -22.91 10.91
CA GLU A 136 -6.65 -23.27 11.14
C GLU A 136 -5.70 -22.28 10.47
N ASP A 137 -6.05 -21.78 9.28
CA ASP A 137 -5.25 -20.78 8.55
C ASP A 137 -5.33 -19.40 9.19
N LEU A 138 -6.51 -18.97 9.64
CA LEU A 138 -6.66 -17.66 10.30
C LEU A 138 -5.92 -17.58 11.63
N ASN A 139 -5.77 -18.70 12.34
CA ASN A 139 -5.08 -18.75 13.63
C ASN A 139 -3.54 -18.81 13.51
N ARG A 140 -2.97 -18.83 12.31
CA ARG A 140 -1.52 -18.96 12.10
C ARG A 140 -0.74 -17.69 12.44
N TRP A 141 -1.40 -16.53 12.43
CA TRP A 141 -0.75 -15.25 12.64
C TRP A 141 -1.71 -14.20 13.20
N GLU A 142 -1.24 -13.42 14.15
CA GLU A 142 -2.04 -12.39 14.85
C GLU A 142 -2.45 -11.19 13.97
N LYS A 143 -1.80 -10.99 12.81
CA LYS A 143 -2.14 -9.93 11.86
C LYS A 143 -3.08 -10.40 10.74
N LEU A 144 -3.79 -11.50 10.95
CA LEU A 144 -4.82 -11.98 10.04
C LEU A 144 -6.20 -11.70 10.63
N PHE A 145 -7.07 -11.15 9.79
CA PHE A 145 -8.42 -10.76 10.19
C PHE A 145 -9.44 -11.31 9.20
N TYR A 146 -10.63 -11.59 9.70
CA TYR A 146 -11.78 -11.91 8.86
C TYR A 146 -12.91 -10.92 9.10
N VAL A 147 -13.52 -10.44 8.01
CA VAL A 147 -14.69 -9.57 8.00
C VAL A 147 -15.78 -10.19 7.13
N GLY A 148 -16.85 -10.63 7.75
CA GLY A 148 -17.98 -11.26 7.04
C GLY A 148 -19.11 -11.62 7.99
N ALA A 149 -20.19 -12.16 7.42
CA ALA A 149 -21.29 -12.69 8.20
C ALA A 149 -20.87 -13.96 8.94
N ASN A 150 -21.33 -14.10 10.17
CA ASN A 150 -21.18 -15.36 10.90
C ASN A 150 -22.14 -16.40 10.32
N PRO A 151 -21.67 -17.50 9.71
CA PRO A 151 -22.57 -18.48 9.10
C PRO A 151 -23.38 -19.29 10.13
N LYS A 152 -23.20 -19.04 11.44
CA LYS A 152 -23.91 -19.72 12.54
C LYS A 152 -25.06 -18.90 13.13
N GLU A 153 -25.28 -17.69 12.62
CA GLU A 153 -26.43 -16.84 12.89
C GLU A 153 -27.38 -16.81 11.69
#